data_32634de3f80a0a2bc77e2646769b88be
#
_entry.id   32634de3f80a0a2bc77e2646769b88be
#
_cell.length_a   1.000
_cell.length_b   1.000
_cell.length_c   1.000
_cell.angle_alpha   90.00
_cell.angle_beta   90.00
_cell.angle_gamma   90.00
#
_symmetry.space_group_name_H-M   'P 1'
#
loop_
_entity.id
_entity.type
_entity.pdbx_description
1 polymer ?
#
loop_
_entity_poly.entity_id
_entity_poly.type
_entity_poly.pdbx_seq_one_letter_code
_entity_poly.pdbx_strand_id
1 'polypeptide(L)'
;MSGEVLQMPFELRDHTADVAVAATGDDLAGVFAAVADGLAAAMCEEIPDSDGDGNVERFSLSVAAESREALLYDYLAELIYERDVRIVLPVDNEATIRRPTTVDQSEPAASERIEAGPIESESTDDGSTNGGSAADRWLLDASARGVALSSIDAREVKAVTYSEMALERTPDGWHAYVVFDV
;
A
#
# COMPACT_ATOMS: atom_id res chain seq x y z
N MET A 1 -12.84 -23.49 29.49
CA MET A 1 -13.21 -22.36 28.62
C MET A 1 -11.93 -21.70 28.20
N SER A 2 -11.40 -22.10 27.05
CA SER A 2 -10.17 -21.55 26.48
C SER A 2 -10.55 -20.26 25.79
N GLY A 3 -10.16 -19.14 26.39
CA GLY A 3 -10.26 -17.84 25.73
C GLY A 3 -9.31 -17.82 24.56
N GLU A 4 -9.84 -17.82 23.36
CA GLU A 4 -9.15 -17.57 22.11
C GLU A 4 -8.75 -16.09 22.14
N VAL A 5 -7.48 -15.84 22.42
CA VAL A 5 -6.90 -14.51 22.29
C VAL A 5 -6.84 -14.23 20.79
N LEU A 6 -7.75 -13.39 20.30
CA LEU A 6 -7.66 -12.81 18.96
C LEU A 6 -6.29 -12.11 18.87
N GLN A 7 -5.34 -12.79 18.24
CA GLN A 7 -4.03 -12.23 17.99
C GLN A 7 -4.19 -11.19 16.89
N MET A 8 -4.16 -9.92 17.29
CA MET A 8 -4.19 -8.83 16.34
C MET A 8 -2.96 -8.92 15.43
N PRO A 9 -3.10 -8.75 14.11
CA PRO A 9 -2.01 -8.89 13.16
C PRO A 9 -0.99 -7.74 13.20
N PHE A 10 -1.13 -6.80 14.15
CA PHE A 10 -0.21 -5.66 14.35
C PHE A 10 0.04 -5.39 15.84
N GLU A 11 1.15 -4.73 16.14
CA GLU A 11 1.53 -4.24 17.47
C GLU A 11 1.97 -2.77 17.36
N LEU A 12 1.49 -1.94 18.27
CA LEU A 12 1.91 -0.56 18.42
C LEU A 12 3.11 -0.50 19.36
N ARG A 13 4.14 0.26 18.98
CA ARG A 13 5.34 0.51 19.78
C ARG A 13 5.59 2.01 19.92
N ASP A 14 5.84 2.43 21.15
CA ASP A 14 6.15 3.83 21.43
C ASP A 14 7.58 4.18 20.99
N HIS A 15 7.71 5.24 20.23
CA HIS A 15 8.96 5.91 19.90
C HIS A 15 8.87 7.37 20.39
N THR A 16 9.98 8.00 20.82
CA THR A 16 10.02 9.27 21.59
C THR A 16 9.34 10.50 20.95
N ALA A 17 9.02 10.46 19.65
CA ALA A 17 8.23 11.45 18.92
C ALA A 17 7.47 10.81 17.77
N ASP A 18 7.54 9.49 17.65
CA ASP A 18 7.04 8.71 16.53
C ASP A 18 6.26 7.52 17.06
N VAL A 19 5.41 6.95 16.22
CA VAL A 19 4.69 5.70 16.50
C VAL A 19 5.16 4.65 15.51
N ALA A 20 5.51 3.48 16.00
CA ALA A 20 5.86 2.35 15.17
C ALA A 20 4.73 1.31 15.14
N VAL A 21 4.50 0.76 13.96
CA VAL A 21 3.59 -0.37 13.72
C VAL A 21 4.41 -1.57 13.27
N ALA A 22 4.33 -2.66 14.00
CA ALA A 22 4.82 -3.97 13.57
C ALA A 22 3.63 -4.85 13.20
N ALA A 23 3.61 -5.38 12.00
CA ALA A 23 2.49 -6.17 11.49
C ALA A 23 2.96 -7.48 10.86
N THR A 24 2.10 -8.47 10.86
CA THR A 24 2.30 -9.76 10.19
C THR A 24 1.13 -10.09 9.29
N GLY A 25 1.36 -10.89 8.26
CA GLY A 25 0.32 -11.38 7.36
C GLY A 25 0.75 -12.67 6.67
N ASP A 26 -0.19 -13.51 6.33
CA ASP A 26 0.07 -14.78 5.63
C ASP A 26 0.63 -14.53 4.22
N ASP A 27 0.20 -13.43 3.61
CA ASP A 27 0.67 -12.98 2.31
C ASP A 27 1.01 -11.48 2.31
N LEU A 28 1.51 -10.99 1.18
CA LEU A 28 1.91 -9.60 1.03
C LEU A 28 0.74 -8.62 1.16
N ALA A 29 -0.42 -8.98 0.63
CA ALA A 29 -1.63 -8.15 0.73
C ALA A 29 -2.15 -8.08 2.17
N GLY A 30 -2.12 -9.20 2.88
CA GLY A 30 -2.50 -9.29 4.29
C GLY A 30 -1.62 -8.43 5.20
N VAL A 31 -0.29 -8.44 5.02
CA VAL A 31 0.59 -7.59 5.84
C VAL A 31 0.40 -6.11 5.53
N PHE A 32 0.11 -5.72 4.27
CA PHE A 32 -0.19 -4.33 3.91
C PHE A 32 -1.47 -3.84 4.58
N ALA A 33 -2.54 -4.64 4.53
CA ALA A 33 -3.79 -4.34 5.21
C ALA A 33 -3.59 -4.22 6.73
N ALA A 34 -2.81 -5.13 7.33
CA ALA A 34 -2.51 -5.11 8.75
C ALA A 34 -1.70 -3.87 9.19
N VAL A 35 -0.74 -3.40 8.38
CA VAL A 35 -0.03 -2.13 8.65
C VAL A 35 -0.99 -0.95 8.56
N ALA A 36 -1.90 -0.94 7.59
CA ALA A 36 -2.89 0.12 7.41
C ALA A 36 -3.88 0.19 8.59
N ASP A 37 -4.33 -0.96 9.09
CA ASP A 37 -5.16 -1.02 10.30
C ASP A 37 -4.37 -0.62 11.56
N GLY A 38 -3.08 -0.97 11.62
CA GLY A 38 -2.16 -0.50 12.65
C GLY A 38 -1.98 1.02 12.63
N LEU A 39 -1.92 1.63 11.44
CA LEU A 39 -1.91 3.09 11.26
C LEU A 39 -3.21 3.71 11.81
N ALA A 40 -4.36 3.15 11.50
CA ALA A 40 -5.65 3.60 12.03
C ALA A 40 -5.69 3.49 13.57
N ALA A 41 -5.24 2.38 14.14
CA ALA A 41 -5.15 2.18 15.59
C ALA A 41 -4.14 3.13 16.25
N ALA A 42 -3.08 3.52 15.54
CA ALA A 42 -2.14 4.53 16.00
C ALA A 42 -2.75 5.93 16.08
N MET A 43 -3.73 6.22 15.24
CA MET A 43 -4.46 7.50 15.23
C MET A 43 -5.61 7.55 16.23
N CYS A 44 -6.30 6.42 16.48
CA CYS A 44 -7.50 6.35 17.31
C CYS A 44 -7.53 5.05 18.10
N GLU A 45 -7.61 5.15 19.44
CA GLU A 45 -7.67 3.99 20.33
C GLU A 45 -9.04 3.28 20.30
N GLU A 46 -10.11 4.05 20.15
CA GLU A 46 -11.47 3.53 20.13
C GLU A 46 -12.11 3.77 18.75
N ILE A 47 -11.92 2.81 17.85
CA ILE A 47 -12.51 2.83 16.51
C ILE A 47 -13.90 2.20 16.59
N PRO A 48 -14.98 2.91 16.24
CA PRO A 48 -16.32 2.33 16.26
C PRO A 48 -16.50 1.30 15.15
N ASP A 49 -17.08 0.15 15.49
CA ASP A 49 -17.34 -0.96 14.55
C ASP A 49 -18.31 -0.57 13.42
N SER A 50 -19.19 0.40 13.68
CA SER A 50 -20.10 0.97 12.67
C SER A 50 -20.49 2.40 13.05
N ASP A 51 -20.61 3.26 12.07
CA ASP A 51 -21.35 4.51 12.25
C ASP A 51 -22.80 4.14 12.50
N GLY A 52 -23.35 4.55 13.63
CA GLY A 52 -24.66 4.12 14.17
C GLY A 52 -25.87 4.15 13.21
N ASP A 53 -25.67 4.53 11.97
CA ASP A 53 -26.66 4.63 10.90
C ASP A 53 -26.57 3.48 9.86
N GLY A 54 -25.64 2.54 10.03
CA GLY A 54 -25.52 1.34 9.18
C GLY A 54 -25.03 1.58 7.75
N ASN A 55 -24.70 2.80 7.39
CA ASN A 55 -24.17 3.15 6.08
C ASN A 55 -22.63 3.22 6.15
N VAL A 56 -21.99 2.07 5.97
CA VAL A 56 -20.54 1.97 5.91
C VAL A 56 -20.08 2.39 4.51
N GLU A 57 -19.64 3.63 4.37
CA GLU A 57 -19.06 4.10 3.11
C GLU A 57 -17.62 3.58 2.99
N ARG A 58 -17.40 2.66 2.04
CA ARG A 58 -16.05 2.23 1.65
C ARG A 58 -15.61 3.02 0.43
N PHE A 59 -14.37 3.41 0.43
CA PHE A 59 -13.72 4.02 -0.73
C PHE A 59 -12.57 3.14 -1.20
N SER A 60 -12.23 3.28 -2.48
CA SER A 60 -11.15 2.53 -3.10
C SER A 60 -10.00 3.46 -3.48
N LEU A 61 -8.80 2.93 -3.45
CA LEU A 61 -7.58 3.58 -3.90
C LEU A 61 -6.69 2.61 -4.64
N SER A 62 -5.85 3.11 -5.53
CA SER A 62 -4.91 2.31 -6.32
C SER A 62 -3.55 2.97 -6.35
N VAL A 63 -2.50 2.18 -6.14
CA VAL A 63 -1.12 2.64 -6.10
C VAL A 63 -0.24 1.77 -6.99
N ALA A 64 0.78 2.36 -7.60
CA ALA A 64 1.74 1.65 -8.44
C ALA A 64 3.16 2.08 -8.11
N ALA A 65 4.05 1.11 -7.83
CA ALA A 65 5.43 1.37 -7.47
C ALA A 65 6.41 0.37 -8.09
N GLU A 66 7.69 0.70 -8.08
CA GLU A 66 8.76 -0.12 -8.66
C GLU A 66 9.19 -1.28 -7.75
N SER A 67 9.00 -1.14 -6.43
CA SER A 67 9.30 -2.16 -5.44
C SER A 67 8.15 -2.36 -4.46
N ARG A 68 8.20 -3.45 -3.69
CA ARG A 68 7.20 -3.73 -2.64
C ARG A 68 7.29 -2.73 -1.50
N GLU A 69 8.49 -2.33 -1.16
CA GLU A 69 8.78 -1.34 -0.11
C GLU A 69 8.24 0.04 -0.51
N ALA A 70 8.50 0.47 -1.75
CA ALA A 70 7.93 1.70 -2.28
C ALA A 70 6.40 1.63 -2.37
N LEU A 71 5.84 0.48 -2.74
CA LEU A 71 4.39 0.26 -2.80
C LEU A 71 3.74 0.40 -1.42
N LEU A 72 4.35 -0.17 -0.37
CA LEU A 72 3.87 -0.02 1.00
C LEU A 72 3.92 1.43 1.46
N TYR A 73 5.04 2.12 1.19
CA TYR A 73 5.19 3.53 1.52
C TYR A 73 4.12 4.39 0.84
N ASP A 74 3.97 4.27 -0.47
CA ASP A 74 3.01 5.05 -1.26
C ASP A 74 1.56 4.74 -0.83
N TYR A 75 1.25 3.48 -0.51
CA TYR A 75 -0.06 3.08 -0.01
C TYR A 75 -0.41 3.78 1.32
N LEU A 76 0.52 3.77 2.28
CA LEU A 76 0.30 4.40 3.57
C LEU A 76 0.24 5.92 3.46
N ALA A 77 1.07 6.52 2.60
CA ALA A 77 1.01 7.96 2.31
C ALA A 77 -0.33 8.35 1.68
N GLU A 78 -0.86 7.52 0.78
CA GLU A 78 -2.18 7.73 0.17
C GLU A 78 -3.32 7.62 1.19
N LEU A 79 -3.24 6.70 2.16
CA LEU A 79 -4.22 6.62 3.24
C LEU A 79 -4.22 7.87 4.13
N ILE A 80 -3.05 8.43 4.43
CA ILE A 80 -2.92 9.69 5.17
C ILE A 80 -3.53 10.83 4.36
N TYR A 81 -3.27 10.88 3.05
CA TYR A 81 -3.85 11.89 2.15
C TYR A 81 -5.38 11.76 2.06
N GLU A 82 -5.91 10.57 1.86
CA GLU A 82 -7.35 10.31 1.79
C GLU A 82 -8.07 10.67 3.10
N ARG A 83 -7.41 10.42 4.24
CA ARG A 83 -7.88 10.86 5.55
C ARG A 83 -8.14 12.37 5.58
N ASP A 84 -7.18 13.14 5.10
CA ASP A 84 -7.25 14.60 5.17
C ASP A 84 -8.25 15.17 4.14
N VAL A 85 -8.31 14.60 2.94
CA VAL A 85 -9.22 15.03 1.87
C VAL A 85 -10.67 14.67 2.18
N ARG A 86 -10.91 13.46 2.69
CA ARG A 86 -12.26 12.95 2.99
C ARG A 86 -12.73 13.30 4.40
N ILE A 87 -11.81 13.76 5.27
CA ILE A 87 -12.09 14.00 6.70
C ILE A 87 -12.59 12.72 7.40
N VAL A 88 -12.00 11.58 7.06
CA VAL A 88 -12.33 10.26 7.62
C VAL A 88 -11.06 9.54 8.08
N LEU A 89 -11.19 8.67 9.06
CA LEU A 89 -10.16 7.68 9.40
C LEU A 89 -10.37 6.44 8.54
N PRO A 90 -9.40 6.04 7.70
CA PRO A 90 -9.46 4.78 6.95
C PRO A 90 -9.26 3.59 7.89
N VAL A 91 -10.23 2.69 7.95
CA VAL A 91 -10.22 1.47 8.79
C VAL A 91 -10.72 0.28 8.00
N ASP A 92 -10.60 -0.92 8.56
CA ASP A 92 -11.00 -2.17 7.89
C ASP A 92 -10.44 -2.26 6.47
N ASN A 93 -9.12 -2.13 6.41
CA ASN A 93 -8.39 -2.05 5.15
C ASN A 93 -8.33 -3.44 4.47
N GLU A 94 -8.62 -3.45 3.19
CA GLU A 94 -8.49 -4.61 2.32
C GLU A 94 -7.56 -4.26 1.16
N ALA A 95 -6.64 -5.14 0.83
CA ALA A 95 -5.68 -4.91 -0.24
C ALA A 95 -5.59 -6.12 -1.18
N THR A 96 -5.32 -5.85 -2.44
CA THR A 96 -4.96 -6.84 -3.46
C THR A 96 -3.72 -6.35 -4.18
N ILE A 97 -2.69 -7.20 -4.29
CA ILE A 97 -1.42 -6.82 -4.89
C ILE A 97 -1.17 -7.68 -6.13
N ARG A 98 -0.86 -7.02 -7.24
CA ARG A 98 -0.43 -7.64 -8.49
C ARG A 98 1.06 -7.38 -8.71
N ARG A 99 1.78 -8.46 -9.04
CA ARG A 99 3.22 -8.41 -9.34
C ARG A 99 3.47 -7.84 -10.73
N PRO A 100 4.65 -7.26 -10.97
CA PRO A 100 5.11 -6.96 -12.31
C PRO A 100 5.05 -8.22 -13.18
N THR A 101 4.52 -8.10 -14.38
CA THR A 101 4.60 -9.15 -15.37
C THR A 101 5.95 -8.99 -16.06
N THR A 102 6.99 -9.66 -15.58
CA THR A 102 8.20 -9.85 -16.35
C THR A 102 7.82 -10.67 -17.58
N VAL A 103 7.75 -10.02 -18.72
CA VAL A 103 7.74 -10.72 -20.00
C VAL A 103 9.12 -11.34 -20.14
N ASP A 104 9.24 -12.61 -19.80
CA ASP A 104 10.40 -13.41 -20.15
C ASP A 104 10.47 -13.46 -21.68
N GLN A 105 11.28 -12.55 -22.25
CA GLN A 105 11.65 -12.57 -23.64
C GLN A 105 12.76 -13.61 -23.85
N SER A 106 12.42 -14.87 -23.65
CA SER A 106 13.27 -16.00 -24.01
C SER A 106 12.49 -16.94 -24.91
N GLU A 107 12.19 -16.49 -26.13
CA GLU A 107 12.11 -17.40 -27.27
C GLU A 107 12.43 -16.61 -28.55
N PRO A 108 13.53 -16.95 -29.21
CA PRO A 108 13.73 -16.51 -30.59
C PRO A 108 12.91 -17.43 -31.49
N ALA A 109 11.72 -17.02 -31.87
CA ALA A 109 11.04 -17.66 -33.00
C ALA A 109 11.80 -17.36 -34.27
N ALA A 110 12.27 -18.43 -34.89
CA ALA A 110 12.99 -18.45 -36.12
C ALA A 110 12.24 -17.79 -37.29
N SER A 111 13.02 -17.04 -38.05
CA SER A 111 12.94 -16.86 -39.50
C SER A 111 11.59 -16.57 -40.15
N GLU A 112 11.44 -15.35 -40.64
CA GLU A 112 11.21 -15.16 -42.06
C GLU A 112 11.74 -13.82 -42.54
N ARG A 113 12.69 -13.92 -43.49
CA ARG A 113 13.22 -12.80 -44.27
C ARG A 113 12.13 -12.27 -45.17
N ILE A 114 11.91 -10.97 -45.12
CA ILE A 114 11.47 -10.20 -46.29
C ILE A 114 12.31 -8.94 -46.39
N GLU A 115 13.02 -8.86 -47.50
CA GLU A 115 13.84 -7.73 -47.90
C GLU A 115 12.98 -6.53 -48.33
N ALA A 116 13.60 -5.41 -48.18
CA ALA A 116 13.66 -4.27 -49.08
C ALA A 116 12.95 -2.99 -48.65
N GLY A 117 13.77 -1.98 -48.52
CA GLY A 117 13.55 -0.64 -49.01
C GLY A 117 13.73 0.50 -47.99
N PRO A 118 14.64 1.41 -48.27
CA PRO A 118 14.91 2.55 -47.36
C PRO A 118 13.95 3.70 -47.64
N ILE A 119 13.41 4.30 -46.60
CA ILE A 119 12.94 5.68 -46.64
C ILE A 119 13.47 6.41 -45.42
N GLU A 120 14.35 7.35 -45.77
CA GLU A 120 14.81 8.39 -44.85
C GLU A 120 13.64 9.33 -44.54
N SER A 121 13.55 9.78 -43.33
CA SER A 121 13.47 11.19 -42.96
C SER A 121 13.11 11.39 -41.52
N GLU A 122 14.07 12.00 -40.86
CA GLU A 122 14.06 13.23 -40.06
C GLU A 122 13.38 13.17 -38.70
N SER A 123 14.33 13.20 -37.75
CA SER A 123 14.37 13.94 -36.50
C SER A 123 13.15 14.77 -36.11
N THR A 124 12.60 14.49 -34.95
CA THR A 124 12.43 15.51 -33.91
C THR A 124 12.60 14.89 -32.54
N ASP A 125 13.66 15.33 -31.91
CA ASP A 125 13.90 15.34 -30.48
C ASP A 125 12.71 15.97 -29.76
N ASP A 126 12.14 15.28 -28.78
CA ASP A 126 11.79 15.90 -27.52
C ASP A 126 11.24 14.90 -26.50
N GLY A 127 11.78 14.99 -25.28
CA GLY A 127 11.03 14.59 -24.08
C GLY A 127 11.31 13.19 -23.56
N SER A 128 12.45 13.05 -22.90
CA SER A 128 12.69 12.02 -21.90
C SER A 128 11.52 11.93 -20.91
N THR A 129 10.58 11.05 -21.17
CA THR A 129 9.70 10.52 -20.14
C THR A 129 10.20 9.13 -19.78
N ASN A 130 10.75 9.03 -18.60
CA ASN A 130 11.13 7.80 -17.94
C ASN A 130 9.84 7.00 -17.62
N GLY A 131 9.17 6.51 -18.65
CA GLY A 131 7.98 5.71 -18.58
C GLY A 131 8.34 4.25 -18.50
N GLY A 132 8.72 3.74 -17.31
CA GLY A 132 8.66 2.33 -17.05
C GLY A 132 7.26 1.83 -17.42
N SER A 133 7.16 0.83 -18.30
CA SER A 133 5.88 0.25 -18.73
C SER A 133 5.08 -0.14 -17.49
N ALA A 134 3.78 0.11 -17.50
CA ALA A 134 2.87 -0.31 -16.41
C ALA A 134 2.95 -1.83 -16.12
N ALA A 135 3.44 -2.61 -17.08
CA ALA A 135 3.68 -4.05 -16.94
C ALA A 135 4.86 -4.39 -15.99
N ASP A 136 5.74 -3.42 -15.70
CA ASP A 136 6.96 -3.62 -14.90
C ASP A 136 6.84 -3.05 -13.48
N ARG A 137 5.63 -2.73 -13.06
CA ARG A 137 5.34 -2.16 -11.73
C ARG A 137 4.51 -3.08 -10.86
N TRP A 138 4.74 -3.00 -9.58
CA TRP A 138 3.83 -3.53 -8.58
C TRP A 138 2.59 -2.67 -8.55
N LEU A 139 1.42 -3.29 -8.52
CA LEU A 139 0.13 -2.61 -8.47
C LEU A 139 -0.61 -3.05 -7.21
N LEU A 140 -1.17 -2.09 -6.49
CA LEU A 140 -2.04 -2.31 -5.35
C LEU A 140 -3.39 -1.69 -5.63
N ASP A 141 -4.44 -2.49 -5.44
CA ASP A 141 -5.82 -2.02 -5.35
C ASP A 141 -6.30 -2.27 -3.91
N ALA A 142 -6.76 -1.24 -3.25
CA ALA A 142 -7.21 -1.32 -1.87
C ALA A 142 -8.56 -0.66 -1.66
N SER A 143 -9.22 -1.03 -0.58
CA SER A 143 -10.42 -0.34 -0.10
C SER A 143 -10.37 -0.21 1.42
N ALA A 144 -10.96 0.86 1.92
CA ALA A 144 -11.08 1.13 3.34
C ALA A 144 -12.47 1.65 3.68
N ARG A 145 -12.91 1.38 4.90
CA ARG A 145 -14.10 2.02 5.47
C ARG A 145 -13.70 3.38 6.05
N GLY A 146 -14.42 4.42 5.74
CA GLY A 146 -14.21 5.75 6.30
C GLY A 146 -15.01 5.97 7.59
N VAL A 147 -14.33 6.29 8.70
CA VAL A 147 -14.96 6.76 9.93
C VAL A 147 -14.81 8.26 10.02
N ALA A 148 -15.90 9.01 10.15
CA ALA A 148 -15.86 10.47 10.19
C ALA A 148 -14.97 10.97 11.36
N LEU A 149 -13.96 11.78 11.09
CA LEU A 149 -13.06 12.32 12.13
C LEU A 149 -13.82 13.16 13.18
N SER A 150 -14.95 13.74 12.81
CA SER A 150 -15.80 14.48 13.74
C SER A 150 -16.51 13.63 14.80
N SER A 151 -16.55 12.31 14.60
CA SER A 151 -17.20 11.35 15.50
C SER A 151 -16.24 10.61 16.44
N ILE A 152 -14.95 10.81 16.29
CA ILE A 152 -13.89 10.12 17.05
C ILE A 152 -12.85 11.10 17.58
N ASP A 153 -12.12 10.68 18.60
CA ASP A 153 -10.93 11.39 19.09
C ASP A 153 -9.69 10.77 18.44
N ALA A 154 -9.30 11.31 17.30
CA ALA A 154 -8.16 10.82 16.54
C ALA A 154 -7.00 11.83 16.57
N ARG A 155 -5.80 11.35 16.89
CA ARG A 155 -4.58 12.15 16.74
C ARG A 155 -4.12 12.19 15.28
N GLU A 156 -3.37 13.23 14.95
CA GLU A 156 -2.79 13.38 13.64
C GLU A 156 -1.53 12.51 13.49
N VAL A 157 -1.43 11.81 12.38
CA VAL A 157 -0.19 11.25 11.85
C VAL A 157 0.16 12.05 10.61
N LYS A 158 1.38 12.59 10.56
CA LYS A 158 1.79 13.54 9.52
C LYS A 158 2.41 12.86 8.31
N ALA A 159 3.22 11.82 8.55
CA ALA A 159 3.98 11.17 7.50
C ALA A 159 4.44 9.75 7.85
N VAL A 160 4.81 9.01 6.82
CA VAL A 160 5.52 7.72 6.91
C VAL A 160 7.03 7.96 6.86
N THR A 161 7.80 7.33 7.73
CA THR A 161 9.26 7.40 7.72
C THR A 161 9.85 6.24 6.92
N TYR A 162 10.31 6.52 5.70
CA TYR A 162 10.83 5.49 4.80
C TYR A 162 12.12 4.83 5.30
N SER A 163 13.02 5.58 5.94
CA SER A 163 14.35 5.10 6.35
C SER A 163 14.32 4.02 7.43
N GLU A 164 13.23 3.90 8.17
CA GLU A 164 13.06 2.91 9.24
C GLU A 164 12.00 1.87 8.89
N MET A 165 11.56 1.84 7.63
CA MET A 165 10.61 0.84 7.15
C MET A 165 11.32 -0.46 6.80
N ALA A 166 10.77 -1.57 7.26
CA ALA A 166 11.20 -2.92 6.90
C ALA A 166 10.01 -3.75 6.41
N LEU A 167 10.24 -4.54 5.36
CA LEU A 167 9.27 -5.49 4.82
C LEU A 167 10.00 -6.79 4.49
N GLU A 168 9.75 -7.83 5.26
CA GLU A 168 10.49 -9.07 5.22
C GLU A 168 9.58 -10.28 5.03
N ARG A 169 10.05 -11.24 4.24
CA ARG A 169 9.41 -12.54 4.15
C ARG A 169 9.93 -13.45 5.25
N THR A 170 9.02 -14.06 5.99
CA THR A 170 9.31 -15.04 7.04
C THR A 170 8.87 -16.44 6.63
N PRO A 171 9.25 -17.50 7.35
CA PRO A 171 8.75 -18.86 7.08
C PRO A 171 7.22 -18.97 7.18
N ASP A 172 6.60 -18.16 8.02
CA ASP A 172 5.16 -18.20 8.35
C ASP A 172 4.34 -17.12 7.61
N GLY A 173 4.99 -16.36 6.68
CA GLY A 173 4.30 -15.30 5.93
C GLY A 173 5.15 -14.06 5.71
N TRP A 174 4.62 -12.91 6.05
CA TRP A 174 5.28 -11.61 5.91
C TRP A 174 5.28 -10.83 7.22
N HIS A 175 6.33 -10.08 7.43
CA HIS A 175 6.47 -9.13 8.53
C HIS A 175 6.78 -7.74 7.98
N ALA A 176 6.14 -6.73 8.53
CA ALA A 176 6.43 -5.33 8.24
C ALA A 176 6.64 -4.54 9.52
N TYR A 177 7.54 -3.58 9.47
CA TYR A 177 7.79 -2.59 10.50
C TYR A 177 7.80 -1.21 9.86
N VAL A 178 6.99 -0.29 10.36
CA VAL A 178 6.84 1.05 9.81
C VAL A 178 6.79 2.07 10.94
N VAL A 179 7.50 3.17 10.77
CA VAL A 179 7.50 4.30 11.72
C VAL A 179 6.75 5.47 11.12
N PHE A 180 5.91 6.10 11.92
CA PHE A 180 5.09 7.25 11.56
C PHE A 180 5.44 8.45 12.43
N ASP A 181 5.59 9.61 11.81
CA ASP A 181 5.75 10.91 12.48
C ASP A 181 4.38 11.42 12.94
N VAL A 182 4.28 11.78 14.20
CA VAL A 182 3.06 12.25 14.86
C VAL A 182 3.14 13.69 15.34
#